data_c7d542cc5aadf2af4d3ec17c86c1a966
#
_entry.id   c7d542cc5aadf2af4d3ec17c86c1a966
#
_cell.length_a   1.000
_cell.length_b   1.000
_cell.length_c   1.000
_cell.angle_alpha   90.00
_cell.angle_beta   90.00
_cell.angle_gamma   90.00
#
_symmetry.space_group_name_H-M   'P 1'
#
loop_
_entity.id
_entity.type
_entity.pdbx_description
1 polymer ?
#
loop_
_entity_poly.entity_id
_entity_poly.type
_entity_poly.pdbx_seq_one_letter_code
_entity_poly.pdbx_strand_id
1 'polypeptide(L)'
;MKIKLMKYYFSIISVLILTSCSTISGIGDAVGSINPFDRSDEKSKAAQGKVAGDTDRISILELNETLKESENIKPEQIVLPPAYSNVSWPQVGGNAAHALQHTDAKGSFRKLWSKSTGKGSNRKGRVVAPPVTDGGYIYTMDGNNLITAMDVISGNKLWKYKVALTERQRTRKGRVGVIERVRDPLSLLDGSGTDKESVGGGIAVENGKLFVTSGLGVVSGLDSKTGEEIWRTVTRTPMHSAPTSAGGRVFAVSDDNELFAFNAETGEVIWTYQGIVESARMLTAPSPAVVGDTVISGFASGELIALRVQNGSVLWQDALSSAGQLTPLASLNDIASGPVVDDGYVIASAQSGVTSAFDLRTGQRIWTQPAGSLNFPLLAGDFVYLAMTDGRIICMSKTDGSVIWIKQLRSHKNIKKKKKRISYSGPIFVGERLMVMSSRGKAITLNPYDGTIIDEFKIGGNVFIAPVIANETVFVMTNSAKLIAFR
;
A
#
# COMPACT_ATOMS: atom_id res chain seq x y z
N MET A 1 -26.37 -37.97 -42.11
CA MET A 1 -27.72 -37.47 -42.43
C MET A 1 -28.30 -36.80 -41.16
N LYS A 2 -27.72 -35.69 -40.71
CA LYS A 2 -28.20 -34.87 -39.56
C LYS A 2 -27.53 -33.48 -39.56
N ILE A 3 -27.64 -32.73 -40.66
CA ILE A 3 -27.25 -31.31 -40.73
C ILE A 3 -28.25 -30.67 -41.75
N LYS A 4 -29.49 -30.43 -41.33
CA LYS A 4 -30.44 -29.64 -42.12
C LYS A 4 -31.67 -29.15 -41.36
N LEU A 5 -31.56 -28.98 -40.01
CA LEU A 5 -32.73 -28.52 -39.23
C LEU A 5 -32.48 -27.28 -38.35
N MET A 6 -31.46 -26.48 -38.65
CA MET A 6 -31.11 -25.31 -37.82
C MET A 6 -31.05 -24.01 -38.66
N LYS A 7 -31.85 -23.93 -39.74
CA LYS A 7 -31.95 -22.72 -40.57
C LYS A 7 -33.38 -22.13 -40.70
N TYR A 8 -34.34 -22.62 -39.92
CA TYR A 8 -35.74 -22.16 -40.03
C TYR A 8 -36.31 -21.39 -38.84
N TYR A 9 -35.52 -21.18 -37.77
CA TYR A 9 -35.99 -20.44 -36.60
C TYR A 9 -35.51 -18.97 -36.50
N PHE A 10 -34.79 -18.47 -37.52
CA PHE A 10 -34.29 -17.07 -37.49
C PHE A 10 -35.06 -16.14 -38.44
N SER A 11 -36.17 -16.57 -39.06
CA SER A 11 -36.88 -15.82 -40.07
C SER A 11 -38.29 -15.37 -39.66
N ILE A 12 -38.73 -15.54 -38.42
CA ILE A 12 -40.09 -15.21 -37.96
C ILE A 12 -40.17 -14.04 -36.96
N ILE A 13 -39.06 -13.47 -36.55
CA ILE A 13 -39.07 -12.32 -35.61
C ILE A 13 -38.85 -10.96 -36.30
N SER A 14 -38.71 -10.89 -37.60
CA SER A 14 -38.46 -9.63 -38.33
C SER A 14 -39.67 -9.01 -39.06
N VAL A 15 -40.91 -9.42 -38.80
CA VAL A 15 -42.07 -8.94 -39.54
C VAL A 15 -43.20 -8.33 -38.70
N LEU A 16 -42.94 -7.89 -37.49
CA LEU A 16 -43.99 -7.32 -36.63
C LEU A 16 -43.68 -5.92 -36.05
N ILE A 17 -42.92 -5.10 -36.75
CA ILE A 17 -42.78 -3.67 -36.44
C ILE A 17 -42.82 -2.86 -37.76
N LEU A 18 -43.93 -2.82 -38.44
CA LEU A 18 -44.22 -1.83 -39.49
C LEU A 18 -45.72 -1.83 -39.82
N THR A 19 -46.55 -1.29 -38.90
CA THR A 19 -47.83 -0.68 -39.31
C THR A 19 -48.41 0.15 -38.16
N SER A 20 -48.14 1.43 -38.15
CA SER A 20 -49.09 2.48 -37.78
C SER A 20 -48.54 3.83 -38.23
N CYS A 21 -48.77 4.14 -39.50
CA CYS A 21 -48.85 5.50 -40.00
C CYS A 21 -50.32 5.78 -40.24
N SER A 22 -50.92 6.70 -39.50
CA SER A 22 -52.05 7.50 -40.01
C SER A 22 -52.13 8.82 -39.28
N THR A 23 -51.78 9.84 -40.02
CA THR A 23 -52.41 11.19 -40.11
C THR A 23 -52.74 11.93 -38.80
N ILE A 24 -51.96 12.96 -38.54
CA ILE A 24 -52.48 14.30 -38.18
C ILE A 24 -51.61 15.33 -38.92
N SER A 25 -52.23 15.96 -39.91
CA SER A 25 -51.76 17.15 -40.62
C SER A 25 -52.09 18.36 -39.76
N GLY A 26 -51.14 19.26 -39.57
CA GLY A 26 -51.41 20.64 -39.22
C GLY A 26 -50.98 21.01 -37.79
N ILE A 27 -49.75 21.41 -37.62
CA ILE A 27 -49.32 22.58 -36.86
C ILE A 27 -47.85 22.81 -37.30
N GLY A 28 -47.69 23.83 -38.12
CA GLY A 28 -46.40 24.30 -38.60
C GLY A 28 -45.60 25.01 -37.52
N ASP A 29 -44.32 25.02 -37.72
CA ASP A 29 -43.35 25.98 -37.20
C ASP A 29 -43.22 26.17 -35.71
N ALA A 30 -42.52 25.27 -35.03
CA ALA A 30 -41.66 25.56 -33.87
C ALA A 30 -40.92 24.32 -33.36
N VAL A 31 -40.13 23.63 -34.19
CA VAL A 31 -39.14 22.66 -33.65
C VAL A 31 -37.76 23.03 -34.18
N GLY A 32 -37.13 23.98 -33.48
CA GLY A 32 -35.71 24.20 -33.59
C GLY A 32 -34.99 22.92 -33.15
N SER A 33 -34.02 22.50 -33.92
CA SER A 33 -33.23 21.30 -33.72
C SER A 33 -32.66 21.28 -32.29
N ILE A 34 -33.20 20.41 -31.46
CA ILE A 34 -32.60 20.11 -30.16
C ILE A 34 -31.45 19.13 -30.40
N ASN A 35 -30.25 19.67 -30.49
CA ASN A 35 -29.03 18.87 -30.42
C ASN A 35 -28.78 18.56 -28.93
N PRO A 36 -28.87 17.29 -28.47
CA PRO A 36 -28.73 16.96 -27.06
C PRO A 36 -27.29 17.15 -26.53
N PHE A 37 -26.35 17.55 -27.37
CA PHE A 37 -24.94 17.78 -26.99
C PHE A 37 -24.51 19.25 -26.98
N ASP A 38 -25.42 20.19 -27.31
CA ASP A 38 -25.12 21.61 -27.26
C ASP A 38 -25.67 22.22 -25.98
N ARG A 39 -24.97 21.98 -24.89
CA ARG A 39 -25.11 22.74 -23.63
C ARG A 39 -24.25 24.00 -23.74
N SER A 40 -24.78 25.02 -24.35
CA SER A 40 -24.21 26.36 -24.25
C SER A 40 -24.26 26.83 -22.79
N ASP A 41 -23.13 27.35 -22.33
CA ASP A 41 -22.90 27.88 -20.97
C ASP A 41 -23.81 29.04 -20.52
N GLU A 42 -24.85 29.38 -21.31
CA GLU A 42 -25.73 30.49 -20.97
C GLU A 42 -26.86 30.15 -19.99
N LYS A 43 -27.22 28.87 -19.81
CA LYS A 43 -28.27 28.51 -18.83
C LYS A 43 -27.76 28.39 -17.39
N SER A 44 -26.47 28.30 -17.18
CA SER A 44 -25.89 28.34 -15.82
C SER A 44 -25.85 29.76 -15.20
N LYS A 45 -25.93 30.81 -16.03
CA LYS A 45 -25.97 32.20 -15.56
C LYS A 45 -27.35 32.70 -15.15
N ALA A 46 -28.42 32.09 -15.63
CA ALA A 46 -29.78 32.49 -15.31
C ALA A 46 -30.33 31.97 -13.97
N ALA A 47 -29.66 30.96 -13.35
CA ALA A 47 -30.05 30.43 -12.04
C ALA A 47 -29.35 31.16 -10.86
N GLN A 48 -28.46 32.12 -11.12
CA GLN A 48 -27.92 32.98 -10.10
C GLN A 48 -28.84 34.18 -9.84
N GLY A 49 -30.04 33.89 -9.35
CA GLY A 49 -30.92 34.88 -8.80
C GLY A 49 -30.22 35.57 -7.61
N LYS A 50 -30.08 36.88 -7.67
CA LYS A 50 -29.61 37.74 -6.58
C LYS A 50 -30.41 37.43 -5.32
N VAL A 51 -29.82 36.67 -4.41
CA VAL A 51 -30.28 36.56 -3.02
C VAL A 51 -29.44 37.51 -2.22
N ALA A 52 -30.09 38.54 -1.66
CA ALA A 52 -29.46 39.51 -0.77
C ALA A 52 -28.93 38.80 0.47
N GLY A 53 -27.68 39.11 0.88
CA GLY A 53 -27.06 38.57 2.09
C GLY A 53 -25.90 37.62 1.81
N ASP A 54 -24.84 38.13 1.18
CA ASP A 54 -23.62 37.38 0.87
C ASP A 54 -22.54 37.58 1.94
N THR A 55 -22.85 37.26 3.19
CA THR A 55 -21.82 37.40 4.24
C THR A 55 -21.61 36.16 5.10
N ASP A 56 -22.44 35.11 5.04
CA ASP A 56 -22.20 33.93 5.91
C ASP A 56 -22.62 32.59 5.30
N ARG A 57 -22.39 32.38 4.03
CA ARG A 57 -22.48 31.02 3.47
C ARG A 57 -21.11 30.34 3.58
N ILE A 58 -20.87 29.70 4.69
CA ILE A 58 -19.79 28.74 4.83
C ILE A 58 -20.15 27.59 3.86
N SER A 59 -19.33 27.40 2.83
CA SER A 59 -19.47 26.26 1.93
C SER A 59 -19.39 24.99 2.76
N ILE A 60 -20.39 24.10 2.69
CA ILE A 60 -20.34 22.77 3.32
C ILE A 60 -19.10 21.99 2.84
N LEU A 61 -18.50 22.37 1.71
CA LEU A 61 -17.25 21.84 1.20
C LEU A 61 -16.00 22.40 1.93
N GLU A 62 -16.13 23.49 2.68
CA GLU A 62 -15.05 24.07 3.49
C GLU A 62 -14.97 23.52 4.91
N LEU A 63 -15.91 22.64 5.31
CA LEU A 63 -15.84 21.85 6.54
C LEU A 63 -14.83 20.67 6.45
N ASN A 64 -14.17 20.47 5.31
CA ASN A 64 -12.98 19.65 5.28
C ASN A 64 -11.87 20.41 5.99
N GLU A 65 -11.55 20.01 7.21
CA GLU A 65 -10.37 20.48 7.94
C GLU A 65 -9.15 20.40 7.03
N THR A 66 -8.76 21.54 6.47
CA THR A 66 -7.57 21.61 5.63
C THR A 66 -6.37 21.58 6.55
N LEU A 67 -5.48 20.61 6.33
CA LEU A 67 -4.22 20.53 7.05
C LEU A 67 -3.48 21.86 6.92
N LYS A 68 -3.17 22.49 8.04
CA LYS A 68 -2.47 23.79 8.11
C LYS A 68 -1.25 23.66 9.03
N GLU A 69 -0.22 24.42 8.70
CA GLU A 69 0.94 24.56 9.58
C GLU A 69 0.53 25.25 10.88
N SER A 70 1.09 24.78 11.99
CA SER A 70 0.84 25.35 13.32
C SER A 70 1.59 26.68 13.46
N GLU A 71 0.92 27.67 14.02
CA GLU A 71 1.56 28.95 14.35
C GLU A 71 2.46 28.86 15.59
N ASN A 72 2.27 27.82 16.41
CA ASN A 72 2.91 27.69 17.73
C ASN A 72 4.24 26.93 17.68
N ILE A 73 4.49 26.10 16.66
CA ILE A 73 5.70 25.30 16.52
C ILE A 73 6.46 25.78 15.29
N LYS A 74 7.72 26.14 15.48
CA LYS A 74 8.58 26.62 14.39
C LYS A 74 9.57 25.53 13.96
N PRO A 75 10.02 25.53 12.69
CA PRO A 75 11.02 24.59 12.19
C PRO A 75 12.30 24.52 13.02
N GLU A 76 12.72 25.63 13.61
CA GLU A 76 13.92 25.71 14.45
C GLU A 76 13.82 24.90 15.76
N GLN A 77 12.63 24.46 16.14
CA GLN A 77 12.38 23.65 17.32
C GLN A 77 12.54 22.15 17.05
N ILE A 78 12.76 21.76 15.80
CA ILE A 78 13.00 20.35 15.45
C ILE A 78 14.40 19.95 15.96
N VAL A 79 14.43 19.03 16.90
CA VAL A 79 15.65 18.40 17.41
C VAL A 79 15.60 16.92 17.05
N LEU A 80 16.47 16.51 16.14
CA LEU A 80 16.55 15.13 15.71
C LEU A 80 17.50 14.36 16.62
N PRO A 81 17.20 13.07 16.92
CA PRO A 81 18.18 12.21 17.59
C PRO A 81 19.43 12.06 16.72
N PRO A 82 20.59 11.74 17.30
CA PRO A 82 21.80 11.46 16.53
C PRO A 82 21.55 10.39 15.48
N ALA A 83 22.08 10.60 14.27
CA ALA A 83 21.99 9.62 13.20
C ALA A 83 22.79 8.37 13.58
N TYR A 84 22.24 7.18 13.30
CA TYR A 84 22.92 5.92 13.58
C TYR A 84 23.07 5.08 12.31
N SER A 85 24.17 4.33 12.22
CA SER A 85 24.41 3.41 11.14
C SER A 85 23.58 2.15 11.33
N ASN A 86 22.59 1.95 10.45
CA ASN A 86 21.76 0.76 10.44
C ASN A 86 22.49 -0.39 9.73
N VAL A 87 22.78 -1.49 10.43
CA VAL A 87 23.52 -2.63 9.86
C VAL A 87 22.64 -3.62 9.12
N SER A 88 21.34 -3.69 9.46
CA SER A 88 20.38 -4.61 8.85
C SER A 88 18.99 -4.00 8.75
N TRP A 89 18.19 -4.53 7.82
CA TRP A 89 16.81 -4.17 7.62
C TRP A 89 15.98 -5.44 7.48
N PRO A 90 15.76 -6.17 8.59
CA PRO A 90 15.29 -7.56 8.54
C PRO A 90 13.83 -7.74 8.10
N GLN A 91 13.02 -6.69 8.10
CA GLN A 91 11.61 -6.78 7.70
C GLN A 91 11.07 -5.43 7.25
N VAL A 92 9.87 -5.42 6.74
CA VAL A 92 9.20 -4.17 6.33
C VAL A 92 9.15 -3.21 7.51
N GLY A 93 9.42 -1.91 7.25
CA GLY A 93 9.54 -0.93 8.32
C GLY A 93 10.85 -1.00 9.11
N GLY A 94 11.78 -1.92 8.76
CA GLY A 94 13.12 -2.02 9.29
C GLY A 94 13.27 -2.84 10.58
N ASN A 95 12.26 -2.87 11.43
CA ASN A 95 12.21 -3.69 12.65
C ASN A 95 10.78 -4.08 12.97
N ALA A 96 10.54 -4.88 13.99
CA ALA A 96 9.23 -5.37 14.35
C ALA A 96 8.25 -4.25 14.78
N ALA A 97 8.74 -3.16 15.32
CA ALA A 97 7.96 -1.98 15.71
C ALA A 97 7.70 -1.01 14.55
N HIS A 98 8.37 -1.22 13.40
CA HIS A 98 8.43 -0.32 12.24
C HIS A 98 9.03 1.07 12.53
N ALA A 99 9.70 1.23 13.66
CA ALA A 99 10.27 2.49 14.13
C ALA A 99 11.76 2.56 13.80
N LEU A 100 12.09 3.26 12.73
CA LEU A 100 13.46 3.33 12.21
C LEU A 100 14.27 4.52 12.71
N GLN A 101 13.65 5.50 13.29
CA GLN A 101 14.34 6.70 13.77
C GLN A 101 15.25 7.34 12.69
N HIS A 102 16.32 8.01 13.10
CA HIS A 102 17.25 8.73 12.25
C HIS A 102 18.39 7.81 11.76
N THR A 103 18.16 7.13 10.63
CA THR A 103 19.17 6.25 10.02
C THR A 103 20.22 7.05 9.24
N ASP A 104 21.48 6.62 9.32
CA ASP A 104 22.58 7.21 8.54
C ASP A 104 22.87 6.40 7.26
N ALA A 105 23.16 7.12 6.19
CA ALA A 105 23.77 6.60 4.97
C ALA A 105 24.71 7.65 4.41
N LYS A 106 25.98 7.32 4.38
CA LYS A 106 27.04 8.22 3.92
C LYS A 106 27.05 8.32 2.40
N GLY A 107 27.45 9.46 1.90
CA GLY A 107 27.92 9.63 0.55
C GLY A 107 27.06 10.48 -0.36
N SER A 108 27.46 10.49 -1.63
CA SER A 108 26.90 11.30 -2.71
C SER A 108 25.80 10.58 -3.50
N PHE A 109 25.25 9.49 -3.00
CA PHE A 109 24.29 8.62 -3.71
C PHE A 109 24.78 8.14 -5.08
N ARG A 110 26.07 7.87 -5.18
CA ARG A 110 26.65 7.27 -6.38
C ARG A 110 26.23 5.80 -6.49
N LYS A 111 25.76 5.41 -7.66
CA LYS A 111 25.40 4.03 -7.93
C LYS A 111 26.62 3.11 -7.82
N LEU A 112 26.58 2.15 -6.91
CA LEU A 112 27.58 1.10 -6.75
C LEU A 112 27.34 -0.03 -7.75
N TRP A 113 26.15 -0.59 -7.74
CA TRP A 113 25.78 -1.68 -8.65
C TRP A 113 24.28 -1.66 -8.94
N SER A 114 23.89 -2.43 -9.95
CA SER A 114 22.49 -2.63 -10.33
C SER A 114 22.32 -4.03 -10.90
N LYS A 115 21.44 -4.83 -10.31
CA LYS A 115 21.23 -6.22 -10.67
C LYS A 115 19.74 -6.54 -10.85
N SER A 116 19.42 -7.41 -11.80
CA SER A 116 18.07 -7.95 -11.94
C SER A 116 17.84 -9.04 -10.90
N THR A 117 16.71 -9.01 -10.20
CA THR A 117 16.33 -9.99 -9.19
C THR A 117 15.29 -10.98 -9.72
N GLY A 118 14.68 -10.70 -10.87
CA GLY A 118 13.66 -11.56 -11.46
C GLY A 118 12.78 -10.84 -12.46
N LYS A 119 11.48 -11.13 -12.43
CA LYS A 119 10.47 -10.52 -13.30
C LYS A 119 9.82 -9.31 -12.64
N GLY A 120 9.76 -8.20 -13.36
CA GLY A 120 9.10 -6.99 -12.92
C GLY A 120 7.58 -7.13 -12.87
N SER A 121 6.94 -6.07 -12.38
CA SER A 121 5.48 -5.96 -12.32
C SER A 121 4.85 -6.07 -13.70
N ASN A 122 3.80 -6.87 -13.78
CA ASN A 122 2.97 -7.08 -14.95
C ASN A 122 1.50 -7.22 -14.54
N ARG A 123 0.61 -7.60 -15.47
CA ARG A 123 -0.83 -7.78 -15.18
C ARG A 123 -1.08 -8.88 -14.13
N LYS A 124 -0.23 -9.90 -14.04
CA LYS A 124 -0.45 -11.10 -13.21
C LYS A 124 0.32 -11.12 -11.90
N GLY A 125 1.33 -10.28 -11.77
CA GLY A 125 2.17 -10.21 -10.58
C GLY A 125 2.82 -8.85 -10.44
N ARG A 126 2.97 -8.37 -9.22
CA ARG A 126 3.54 -7.06 -8.92
C ARG A 126 4.71 -7.19 -7.95
N VAL A 127 5.72 -6.36 -8.17
CA VAL A 127 6.79 -6.14 -7.21
C VAL A 127 6.26 -5.21 -6.14
N VAL A 128 5.91 -5.76 -4.98
CA VAL A 128 5.32 -5.01 -3.85
C VAL A 128 6.13 -5.15 -2.57
N ALA A 129 6.92 -6.23 -2.44
CA ALA A 129 7.73 -6.49 -1.27
C ALA A 129 8.99 -5.63 -1.27
N PRO A 130 9.26 -4.84 -0.23
CA PRO A 130 10.56 -4.23 -0.02
C PRO A 130 11.65 -5.31 0.11
N PRO A 131 12.89 -5.03 -0.31
CA PRO A 131 14.02 -5.91 0.03
C PRO A 131 14.24 -5.91 1.54
N VAL A 132 14.80 -7.00 2.06
CA VAL A 132 15.25 -7.10 3.45
C VAL A 132 16.72 -7.50 3.50
N THR A 133 17.45 -7.09 4.56
CA THR A 133 18.86 -7.37 4.69
C THR A 133 19.17 -7.95 6.08
N ASP A 134 20.05 -8.93 6.11
CA ASP A 134 20.60 -9.49 7.34
C ASP A 134 21.95 -10.16 7.09
N GLY A 135 22.90 -9.95 7.98
CA GLY A 135 24.16 -10.70 8.03
C GLY A 135 24.97 -10.71 6.72
N GLY A 136 24.95 -9.63 5.92
CA GLY A 136 25.65 -9.54 4.65
C GLY A 136 24.85 -10.01 3.45
N TYR A 137 23.62 -10.48 3.65
CA TYR A 137 22.68 -10.88 2.61
C TYR A 137 21.62 -9.80 2.34
N ILE A 138 21.17 -9.71 1.10
CA ILE A 138 19.98 -8.97 0.72
C ILE A 138 19.00 -9.89 -0.01
N TYR A 139 17.77 -9.91 0.45
CA TYR A 139 16.71 -10.76 -0.09
C TYR A 139 15.69 -9.91 -0.79
N THR A 140 15.21 -10.39 -1.94
CA THR A 140 14.20 -9.72 -2.75
C THR A 140 13.14 -10.71 -3.19
N MET A 141 11.91 -10.22 -3.36
CA MET A 141 10.81 -10.96 -3.95
C MET A 141 10.37 -10.27 -5.23
N ASP A 142 10.31 -11.00 -6.34
CA ASP A 142 9.91 -10.48 -7.64
C ASP A 142 8.38 -10.54 -7.86
N GLY A 143 7.91 -9.99 -8.98
CA GLY A 143 6.48 -9.99 -9.33
C GLY A 143 5.87 -11.37 -9.59
N ASN A 144 6.67 -12.44 -9.56
CA ASN A 144 6.22 -13.82 -9.72
C ASN A 144 6.52 -14.70 -8.49
N ASN A 145 6.76 -14.09 -7.32
CA ASN A 145 7.13 -14.78 -6.07
C ASN A 145 8.44 -15.59 -6.17
N LEU A 146 9.40 -15.11 -6.95
CA LEU A 146 10.76 -15.62 -6.91
C LEU A 146 11.54 -14.86 -5.83
N ILE A 147 12.00 -15.56 -4.83
CA ILE A 147 12.93 -15.05 -3.83
C ILE A 147 14.34 -15.17 -4.40
N THR A 148 15.11 -14.11 -4.28
CA THR A 148 16.54 -14.11 -4.67
C THR A 148 17.35 -13.54 -3.50
N ALA A 149 18.27 -14.34 -2.99
CA ALA A 149 19.30 -13.89 -2.06
C ALA A 149 20.53 -13.44 -2.83
N MET A 150 21.11 -12.35 -2.39
CA MET A 150 22.28 -11.75 -3.01
C MET A 150 23.24 -11.28 -1.91
N ASP A 151 24.50 -11.25 -2.25
CA ASP A 151 25.51 -10.60 -1.42
C ASP A 151 25.29 -9.08 -1.38
N VAL A 152 25.20 -8.50 -0.23
CA VAL A 152 24.81 -7.08 -0.02
C VAL A 152 25.84 -6.10 -0.60
N ILE A 153 27.12 -6.48 -0.64
CA ILE A 153 28.21 -5.62 -1.11
C ILE A 153 28.34 -5.66 -2.63
N SER A 154 28.42 -6.87 -3.21
CA SER A 154 28.68 -7.07 -4.64
C SER A 154 27.40 -7.16 -5.49
N GLY A 155 26.25 -7.45 -4.87
CA GLY A 155 25.02 -7.74 -5.58
C GLY A 155 25.05 -9.07 -6.35
N ASN A 156 26.00 -9.97 -6.06
CA ASN A 156 26.05 -11.30 -6.68
C ASN A 156 24.96 -12.20 -6.10
N LYS A 157 24.31 -12.94 -7.00
CA LYS A 157 23.25 -13.88 -6.59
C LYS A 157 23.86 -15.09 -5.90
N LEU A 158 23.30 -15.46 -4.76
CA LEU A 158 23.73 -16.61 -3.97
C LEU A 158 22.80 -17.80 -4.19
N TRP A 159 21.51 -17.61 -3.98
CA TRP A 159 20.50 -18.64 -4.20
C TRP A 159 19.15 -18.04 -4.66
N LYS A 160 18.25 -18.93 -5.06
CA LYS A 160 16.89 -18.58 -5.47
C LYS A 160 15.91 -19.62 -4.96
N TYR A 161 14.75 -19.16 -4.55
CA TYR A 161 13.64 -20.01 -4.17
C TYR A 161 12.36 -19.51 -4.83
N LYS A 162 11.56 -20.43 -5.41
CA LYS A 162 10.31 -20.12 -6.07
C LYS A 162 9.13 -20.56 -5.22
N VAL A 163 8.35 -19.59 -4.72
CA VAL A 163 7.08 -19.88 -4.08
C VAL A 163 6.09 -20.35 -5.15
N ALA A 164 5.61 -21.58 -5.04
CA ALA A 164 4.63 -22.16 -5.96
C ALA A 164 3.72 -23.14 -5.20
N LEU A 165 2.49 -23.31 -5.67
CA LEU A 165 1.63 -24.38 -5.17
C LEU A 165 2.12 -25.74 -5.71
N THR A 166 2.12 -26.76 -4.85
CA THR A 166 2.33 -28.15 -5.30
C THR A 166 1.14 -28.62 -6.13
N GLU A 167 1.32 -29.66 -6.95
CA GLU A 167 0.27 -30.17 -7.82
C GLU A 167 -0.98 -30.61 -7.04
N ARG A 168 -0.78 -31.25 -5.88
CA ARG A 168 -1.87 -31.63 -4.97
C ARG A 168 -2.62 -30.40 -4.40
N GLN A 169 -1.90 -29.31 -4.11
CA GLN A 169 -2.49 -28.06 -3.61
C GLN A 169 -3.25 -27.32 -4.72
N ARG A 170 -2.75 -27.35 -5.96
CA ARG A 170 -3.43 -26.82 -7.15
C ARG A 170 -4.76 -27.50 -7.39
N THR A 171 -4.78 -28.85 -7.32
CA THR A 171 -5.99 -29.64 -7.51
C THR A 171 -7.03 -29.36 -6.44
N ARG A 172 -6.62 -29.17 -5.19
CA ARG A 172 -7.53 -28.84 -4.08
C ARG A 172 -8.12 -27.42 -4.22
N LYS A 173 -7.29 -26.40 -4.55
CA LYS A 173 -7.77 -25.04 -4.86
C LYS A 173 -8.65 -25.02 -6.11
N GLY A 174 -8.32 -25.79 -7.14
CA GLY A 174 -9.14 -25.92 -8.35
C GLY A 174 -10.54 -26.49 -8.08
N ARG A 175 -10.69 -27.43 -7.13
CA ARG A 175 -12.01 -27.95 -6.73
C ARG A 175 -12.85 -26.93 -5.99
N VAL A 176 -12.27 -26.13 -5.10
CA VAL A 176 -12.95 -25.01 -4.43
C VAL A 176 -13.31 -23.94 -5.46
N GLY A 177 -12.41 -23.61 -6.37
CA GLY A 177 -12.65 -22.63 -7.44
C GLY A 177 -13.68 -23.09 -8.48
N VAL A 178 -13.93 -24.39 -8.66
CA VAL A 178 -15.00 -24.92 -9.53
C VAL A 178 -16.38 -24.64 -8.93
N ILE A 179 -16.53 -24.71 -7.61
CA ILE A 179 -17.80 -24.40 -6.95
C ILE A 179 -18.11 -22.89 -7.03
N GLU A 180 -17.10 -22.03 -6.91
CA GLU A 180 -17.26 -20.57 -7.12
C GLU A 180 -17.49 -20.21 -8.60
N ARG A 181 -16.81 -20.90 -9.54
CA ARG A 181 -16.98 -20.69 -10.97
C ARG A 181 -18.38 -21.04 -11.49
N VAL A 182 -19.07 -21.98 -10.84
CA VAL A 182 -20.47 -22.29 -11.16
C VAL A 182 -21.41 -21.14 -10.77
N ARG A 183 -21.01 -20.29 -9.79
CA ARG A 183 -21.76 -19.08 -9.41
C ARG A 183 -21.46 -17.87 -10.30
N ASP A 184 -20.31 -17.86 -11.00
CA ASP A 184 -19.94 -16.81 -11.97
C ASP A 184 -19.52 -17.43 -13.30
N PRO A 185 -20.49 -17.62 -14.25
CA PRO A 185 -20.24 -18.22 -15.56
C PRO A 185 -19.25 -17.44 -16.43
N LEU A 186 -19.06 -16.13 -16.18
CA LEU A 186 -18.14 -15.29 -16.97
C LEU A 186 -16.67 -15.59 -16.64
N SER A 187 -16.38 -16.13 -15.48
CA SER A 187 -15.02 -16.53 -15.09
C SER A 187 -14.47 -17.71 -15.90
N LEU A 188 -15.33 -18.47 -16.57
CA LEU A 188 -14.95 -19.60 -17.45
C LEU A 188 -14.32 -19.14 -18.78
N LEU A 189 -14.55 -17.88 -19.18
CA LEU A 189 -14.03 -17.33 -20.43
C LEU A 189 -12.62 -16.75 -20.30
N ASP A 190 -12.11 -16.56 -19.09
CA ASP A 190 -10.82 -15.88 -18.85
C ASP A 190 -9.61 -16.81 -18.90
N GLY A 191 -9.75 -18.13 -19.02
CA GLY A 191 -8.64 -19.08 -19.22
C GLY A 191 -7.47 -18.95 -18.20
N SER A 192 -7.65 -18.17 -17.14
CA SER A 192 -6.66 -17.92 -16.10
C SER A 192 -6.65 -19.09 -15.12
N GLY A 193 -5.71 -19.99 -15.31
CA GLY A 193 -5.38 -20.97 -14.25
C GLY A 193 -4.97 -20.22 -12.99
N THR A 194 -5.47 -20.66 -11.85
CA THR A 194 -5.31 -20.08 -10.50
C THR A 194 -3.88 -19.80 -10.02
N ASP A 195 -2.86 -20.27 -10.75
CA ASP A 195 -1.44 -20.04 -10.44
C ASP A 195 -0.83 -18.77 -11.07
N LYS A 196 -1.60 -18.03 -11.84
CA LYS A 196 -1.06 -16.94 -12.67
C LYS A 196 -1.26 -15.55 -12.09
N GLU A 197 -2.08 -15.39 -11.08
CA GLU A 197 -2.34 -14.10 -10.43
C GLU A 197 -1.93 -14.20 -8.96
N SER A 198 -0.72 -13.75 -8.68
CA SER A 198 -0.17 -13.71 -7.34
C SER A 198 0.30 -12.29 -7.06
N VAL A 199 -0.58 -11.52 -6.46
CA VAL A 199 -0.26 -10.17 -5.99
C VAL A 199 -0.20 -10.20 -4.48
N GLY A 200 0.82 -9.54 -3.90
CA GLY A 200 0.95 -9.40 -2.46
C GLY A 200 1.97 -10.36 -1.83
N GLY A 201 2.06 -10.26 -0.51
CA GLY A 201 3.05 -10.95 0.29
C GLY A 201 4.36 -10.16 0.43
N GLY A 202 5.30 -10.76 1.11
CA GLY A 202 6.61 -10.18 1.36
C GLY A 202 7.51 -11.14 2.09
N ILE A 203 8.58 -10.59 2.63
CA ILE A 203 9.66 -11.34 3.28
C ILE A 203 10.07 -10.66 4.58
N ALA A 204 10.46 -11.46 5.56
CA ALA A 204 11.13 -11.03 6.79
C ALA A 204 12.23 -12.04 7.12
N VAL A 205 13.27 -11.61 7.80
CA VAL A 205 14.37 -12.46 8.24
C VAL A 205 14.59 -12.30 9.74
N GLU A 206 14.70 -13.41 10.46
CA GLU A 206 15.00 -13.42 11.88
C GLU A 206 15.70 -14.75 12.25
N ASN A 207 16.72 -14.68 13.07
CA ASN A 207 17.42 -15.87 13.63
C ASN A 207 17.85 -16.90 12.57
N GLY A 208 18.37 -16.43 11.41
CA GLY A 208 18.84 -17.29 10.34
C GLY A 208 17.74 -17.93 9.49
N LYS A 209 16.48 -17.53 9.68
CA LYS A 209 15.33 -17.96 8.86
C LYS A 209 14.76 -16.82 8.07
N LEU A 210 14.38 -17.09 6.83
CA LEU A 210 13.65 -16.18 5.96
C LEU A 210 12.19 -16.60 5.88
N PHE A 211 11.29 -15.77 6.36
CA PHE A 211 9.85 -16.00 6.31
C PHE A 211 9.27 -15.32 5.08
N VAL A 212 8.43 -16.05 4.38
CA VAL A 212 7.84 -15.62 3.11
C VAL A 212 6.33 -15.78 3.18
N THR A 213 5.60 -14.72 2.87
CA THR A 213 4.16 -14.76 2.59
C THR A 213 3.91 -14.50 1.11
N SER A 214 2.82 -15.02 0.54
CA SER A 214 2.53 -14.84 -0.87
C SER A 214 1.03 -14.73 -1.17
N GLY A 215 0.69 -14.01 -2.24
CA GLY A 215 -0.66 -13.97 -2.78
C GLY A 215 -1.20 -15.31 -3.27
N LEU A 216 -0.40 -16.37 -3.24
CA LEU A 216 -0.86 -17.75 -3.46
C LEU A 216 -1.45 -18.39 -2.19
N GLY A 217 -1.39 -17.72 -1.04
CA GLY A 217 -1.74 -18.29 0.26
C GLY A 217 -0.71 -19.30 0.75
N VAL A 218 0.53 -19.18 0.31
CA VAL A 218 1.66 -19.96 0.82
C VAL A 218 2.45 -19.11 1.80
N VAL A 219 2.69 -19.66 2.98
CA VAL A 219 3.60 -19.12 4.00
C VAL A 219 4.71 -20.14 4.18
N SER A 220 5.96 -19.73 4.09
CA SER A 220 7.12 -20.63 4.20
C SER A 220 8.20 -20.02 5.08
N GLY A 221 8.87 -20.89 5.85
CA GLY A 221 10.14 -20.62 6.50
C GLY A 221 11.27 -21.29 5.73
N LEU A 222 12.27 -20.51 5.36
CA LEU A 222 13.46 -20.98 4.63
C LEU A 222 14.70 -20.76 5.48
N ASP A 223 15.72 -21.58 5.30
CA ASP A 223 17.06 -21.25 5.77
C ASP A 223 17.56 -20.01 5.01
N SER A 224 17.96 -18.97 5.71
CA SER A 224 18.33 -17.71 5.09
C SER A 224 19.61 -17.78 4.26
N LYS A 225 20.53 -18.69 4.59
CA LYS A 225 21.83 -18.85 3.91
C LYS A 225 21.75 -19.74 2.68
N THR A 226 20.95 -20.81 2.75
CA THR A 226 20.86 -21.82 1.67
C THR A 226 19.63 -21.66 0.79
N GLY A 227 18.54 -21.08 1.32
CA GLY A 227 17.25 -20.99 0.67
C GLY A 227 16.46 -22.28 0.71
N GLU A 228 16.89 -23.30 1.47
CA GLU A 228 16.15 -24.55 1.67
C GLU A 228 14.89 -24.31 2.48
N GLU A 229 13.79 -24.94 2.06
CA GLU A 229 12.51 -24.84 2.76
C GLU A 229 12.53 -25.70 4.02
N ILE A 230 12.38 -25.04 5.18
CA ILE A 230 12.29 -25.70 6.49
C ILE A 230 10.86 -26.18 6.74
N TRP A 231 9.91 -25.30 6.49
CA TRP A 231 8.49 -25.58 6.63
C TRP A 231 7.64 -24.81 5.64
N ARG A 232 6.42 -25.28 5.40
CA ARG A 232 5.41 -24.65 4.53
C ARG A 232 4.03 -24.84 5.08
N THR A 233 3.27 -23.75 5.15
CA THR A 233 1.86 -23.73 5.48
C THR A 233 1.06 -23.12 4.32
N VAL A 234 -0.12 -23.67 4.04
CA VAL A 234 -1.01 -23.16 2.99
C VAL A 234 -2.29 -22.71 3.63
N THR A 235 -2.57 -21.42 3.52
CA THR A 235 -3.78 -20.79 4.01
C THR A 235 -4.90 -20.86 2.97
N ARG A 236 -6.14 -20.70 3.41
CA ARG A 236 -7.30 -20.68 2.50
C ARG A 236 -7.29 -19.44 1.62
N THR A 237 -6.88 -18.32 2.19
CA THR A 237 -6.89 -16.99 1.57
C THR A 237 -5.48 -16.53 1.22
N PRO A 238 -5.31 -15.71 0.18
CA PRO A 238 -4.04 -15.09 -0.15
C PRO A 238 -3.49 -14.28 1.04
N MET A 239 -2.16 -14.24 1.18
CA MET A 239 -1.48 -13.35 2.11
C MET A 239 -1.00 -12.12 1.37
N HIS A 240 -1.56 -10.96 1.66
CA HIS A 240 -1.18 -9.71 1.00
C HIS A 240 -0.18 -8.89 1.82
N SER A 241 -0.11 -9.06 3.14
CA SER A 241 0.90 -8.39 3.96
C SER A 241 2.27 -9.06 3.83
N ALA A 242 3.33 -8.27 3.95
CA ALA A 242 4.61 -8.82 4.33
C ALA A 242 4.54 -9.34 5.77
N PRO A 243 5.27 -10.43 6.10
CA PRO A 243 5.26 -10.96 7.45
C PRO A 243 6.07 -10.06 8.39
N THR A 244 5.70 -10.04 9.66
CA THR A 244 6.51 -9.51 10.74
C THR A 244 6.92 -10.66 11.65
N SER A 245 8.22 -10.81 11.88
CA SER A 245 8.75 -11.85 12.74
C SER A 245 9.27 -11.24 14.05
N ALA A 246 8.83 -11.82 15.18
CA ALA A 246 9.27 -11.41 16.50
C ALA A 246 9.02 -12.50 17.54
N GLY A 247 9.99 -12.75 18.40
CA GLY A 247 9.82 -13.62 19.57
C GLY A 247 9.42 -15.04 19.24
N GLY A 248 9.95 -15.63 18.17
CA GLY A 248 9.63 -16.98 17.72
C GLY A 248 8.25 -17.14 17.07
N ARG A 249 7.64 -16.05 16.66
CA ARG A 249 6.35 -16.01 15.92
C ARG A 249 6.46 -15.22 14.65
N VAL A 250 5.64 -15.58 13.68
CA VAL A 250 5.48 -14.87 12.42
C VAL A 250 4.03 -14.41 12.29
N PHE A 251 3.84 -13.13 12.11
CA PHE A 251 2.51 -12.50 11.99
C PHE A 251 2.28 -12.05 10.56
N ALA A 252 1.10 -12.33 10.02
CA ALA A 252 0.73 -11.88 8.67
C ALA A 252 -0.78 -11.71 8.55
N VAL A 253 -1.22 -10.74 7.76
CA VAL A 253 -2.63 -10.47 7.47
C VAL A 253 -2.99 -11.04 6.11
N SER A 254 -4.09 -11.78 6.05
CA SER A 254 -4.65 -12.31 4.82
C SER A 254 -5.52 -11.28 4.10
N ASP A 255 -5.88 -11.65 2.88
CA ASP A 255 -6.79 -10.89 2.05
C ASP A 255 -8.19 -10.72 2.67
N ASP A 256 -8.66 -11.62 3.51
CA ASP A 256 -9.96 -11.55 4.19
C ASP A 256 -9.91 -10.85 5.55
N ASN A 257 -8.90 -10.00 5.79
CA ASN A 257 -8.69 -9.33 7.08
C ASN A 257 -8.55 -10.32 8.27
N GLU A 258 -7.92 -11.47 8.04
CA GLU A 258 -7.58 -12.40 9.12
C GLU A 258 -6.08 -12.26 9.46
N LEU A 259 -5.77 -11.94 10.70
CA LEU A 259 -4.41 -11.92 11.22
C LEU A 259 -4.05 -13.32 11.73
N PHE A 260 -2.95 -13.85 11.25
CA PHE A 260 -2.38 -15.13 11.64
C PHE A 260 -1.14 -14.93 12.50
N ALA A 261 -0.98 -15.76 13.52
CA ALA A 261 0.26 -15.99 14.21
C ALA A 261 0.74 -17.42 13.97
N PHE A 262 1.89 -17.56 13.35
CA PHE A 262 2.52 -18.84 13.08
C PHE A 262 3.69 -19.06 14.03
N ASN A 263 3.96 -20.31 14.36
CA ASN A 263 5.20 -20.70 15.00
C ASN A 263 6.36 -20.55 13.99
N ALA A 264 7.40 -19.80 14.35
CA ALA A 264 8.53 -19.52 13.46
C ALA A 264 9.38 -20.76 13.15
N GLU A 265 9.35 -21.80 14.02
CA GLU A 265 10.11 -23.05 13.84
C GLU A 265 9.36 -24.07 12.98
N THR A 266 8.04 -24.20 13.16
CA THR A 266 7.24 -25.28 12.56
C THR A 266 6.27 -24.81 11.49
N GLY A 267 5.93 -23.51 11.44
CA GLY A 267 4.92 -22.96 10.56
C GLY A 267 3.48 -23.29 10.97
N GLU A 268 3.27 -23.91 12.12
CA GLU A 268 1.93 -24.19 12.65
C GLU A 268 1.23 -22.88 13.05
N VAL A 269 -0.08 -22.81 12.78
CA VAL A 269 -0.90 -21.69 13.22
C VAL A 269 -1.13 -21.81 14.72
N ILE A 270 -0.67 -20.83 15.49
CA ILE A 270 -0.84 -20.78 16.95
C ILE A 270 -2.23 -20.23 17.28
N TRP A 271 -2.60 -19.12 16.65
CA TRP A 271 -3.89 -18.48 16.77
C TRP A 271 -4.19 -17.61 15.55
N THR A 272 -5.45 -17.26 15.36
CA THR A 272 -5.91 -16.29 14.37
C THR A 272 -6.85 -15.29 15.00
N TYR A 273 -6.93 -14.11 14.39
CA TYR A 273 -7.93 -13.08 14.72
C TYR A 273 -8.62 -12.63 13.43
N GLN A 274 -9.95 -12.62 13.41
CA GLN A 274 -10.75 -12.19 12.27
C GLN A 274 -11.19 -10.75 12.47
N GLY A 275 -10.69 -9.83 11.64
CA GLY A 275 -11.20 -8.48 11.52
C GLY A 275 -12.45 -8.40 10.64
N ILE A 276 -13.02 -7.21 10.50
CA ILE A 276 -14.21 -6.98 9.65
C ILE A 276 -13.85 -7.20 8.19
N VAL A 277 -14.60 -8.07 7.53
CA VAL A 277 -14.39 -8.38 6.09
C VAL A 277 -14.95 -7.24 5.24
N GLU A 278 -14.11 -6.70 4.36
CA GLU A 278 -14.48 -5.66 3.40
C GLU A 278 -14.51 -6.20 1.98
N SER A 279 -15.59 -5.83 1.24
CA SER A 279 -15.75 -6.24 -0.16
C SER A 279 -14.92 -5.40 -1.14
N ALA A 280 -14.62 -4.14 -0.79
CA ALA A 280 -13.83 -3.21 -1.58
C ALA A 280 -12.59 -2.78 -0.78
N ARG A 281 -11.40 -3.12 -1.27
CA ARG A 281 -10.13 -2.87 -0.59
C ARG A 281 -8.99 -2.66 -1.58
N MET A 282 -7.88 -2.15 -1.08
CA MET A 282 -6.62 -2.09 -1.83
C MET A 282 -5.95 -3.47 -1.91
N LEU A 283 -5.13 -3.70 -2.95
CA LEU A 283 -4.35 -4.94 -3.12
C LEU A 283 -3.10 -5.01 -2.22
N THR A 284 -3.09 -4.26 -1.13
CA THR A 284 -2.01 -4.26 -0.14
C THR A 284 -2.65 -4.48 1.23
N ALA A 285 -2.01 -5.24 2.08
CA ALA A 285 -2.40 -5.38 3.47
C ALA A 285 -1.28 -4.84 4.38
N PRO A 286 -1.63 -4.22 5.50
CA PRO A 286 -0.64 -3.70 6.43
C PRO A 286 0.17 -4.83 7.07
N SER A 287 1.47 -4.62 7.22
CA SER A 287 2.29 -5.51 8.05
C SER A 287 2.02 -5.20 9.52
N PRO A 288 1.79 -6.20 10.38
CA PRO A 288 1.58 -5.98 11.81
C PRO A 288 2.86 -5.46 12.48
N ALA A 289 2.73 -4.55 13.44
CA ALA A 289 3.83 -4.17 14.32
C ALA A 289 3.83 -5.01 15.59
N VAL A 290 5.01 -5.31 16.11
CA VAL A 290 5.17 -6.09 17.36
C VAL A 290 6.10 -5.38 18.31
N VAL A 291 5.63 -5.16 19.54
CA VAL A 291 6.42 -4.57 20.64
C VAL A 291 6.12 -5.30 21.94
N GLY A 292 7.14 -5.91 22.53
CA GLY A 292 7.00 -6.70 23.75
C GLY A 292 5.95 -7.83 23.58
N ASP A 293 4.90 -7.80 24.38
CA ASP A 293 3.80 -8.79 24.37
C ASP A 293 2.59 -8.33 23.53
N THR A 294 2.73 -7.29 22.74
CA THR A 294 1.64 -6.69 21.96
C THR A 294 1.91 -6.73 20.46
N VAL A 295 0.98 -7.26 19.69
CA VAL A 295 0.94 -7.13 18.23
C VAL A 295 -0.18 -6.16 17.85
N ILE A 296 0.17 -5.17 17.03
CA ILE A 296 -0.76 -4.15 16.52
C ILE A 296 -0.96 -4.38 15.03
N SER A 297 -2.19 -4.53 14.60
CA SER A 297 -2.54 -4.72 13.19
C SER A 297 -3.60 -3.72 12.75
N GLY A 298 -3.37 -3.14 11.57
CA GLY A 298 -4.41 -2.46 10.83
C GLY A 298 -5.12 -3.43 9.89
N PHE A 299 -6.30 -3.03 9.38
CA PHE A 299 -7.09 -3.80 8.41
C PHE A 299 -7.64 -2.92 7.29
N ALA A 300 -8.12 -3.55 6.22
CA ALA A 300 -8.76 -2.85 5.11
C ALA A 300 -10.09 -2.17 5.51
N SER A 301 -10.72 -2.59 6.59
CA SER A 301 -11.89 -1.95 7.19
C SER A 301 -11.59 -0.60 7.85
N GLY A 302 -10.30 -0.27 8.05
CA GLY A 302 -9.86 0.87 8.86
C GLY A 302 -9.72 0.54 10.34
N GLU A 303 -10.01 -0.70 10.76
CA GLU A 303 -9.77 -1.13 12.13
C GLU A 303 -8.27 -1.12 12.45
N LEU A 304 -7.93 -0.66 13.60
CA LEU A 304 -6.63 -0.79 14.26
C LEU A 304 -6.83 -1.53 15.57
N ILE A 305 -6.13 -2.65 15.72
CA ILE A 305 -6.31 -3.51 16.86
C ILE A 305 -4.98 -3.88 17.52
N ALA A 306 -4.95 -3.91 18.83
CA ALA A 306 -3.84 -4.47 19.60
C ALA A 306 -4.25 -5.79 20.24
N LEU A 307 -3.44 -6.78 20.06
CA LEU A 307 -3.66 -8.15 20.54
C LEU A 307 -2.46 -8.62 21.35
N ARG A 308 -2.72 -9.51 22.29
CA ARG A 308 -1.65 -10.20 23.02
C ARG A 308 -0.92 -11.18 22.09
N VAL A 309 0.39 -11.06 22.00
CA VAL A 309 1.26 -11.91 21.16
C VAL A 309 1.05 -13.39 21.44
N GLN A 310 0.82 -13.78 22.70
CA GLN A 310 0.79 -15.17 23.11
C GLN A 310 -0.44 -15.93 22.59
N ASN A 311 -1.63 -15.31 22.59
CA ASN A 311 -2.90 -16.01 22.39
C ASN A 311 -3.92 -15.24 21.53
N GLY A 312 -3.56 -14.06 20.99
CA GLY A 312 -4.46 -13.27 20.14
C GLY A 312 -5.63 -12.61 20.88
N SER A 313 -5.62 -12.56 22.23
CA SER A 313 -6.67 -11.85 22.96
C SER A 313 -6.58 -10.34 22.74
N VAL A 314 -7.73 -9.70 22.52
CA VAL A 314 -7.82 -8.26 22.28
C VAL A 314 -7.44 -7.50 23.54
N LEU A 315 -6.51 -6.55 23.38
CA LEU A 315 -6.13 -5.58 24.41
C LEU A 315 -6.95 -4.30 24.26
N TRP A 316 -6.99 -3.77 23.03
CA TRP A 316 -7.80 -2.63 22.66
C TRP A 316 -8.04 -2.61 21.13
N GLN A 317 -9.04 -1.84 20.70
CA GLN A 317 -9.36 -1.62 19.28
C GLN A 317 -9.87 -0.20 19.06
N ASP A 318 -9.60 0.34 17.87
CA ASP A 318 -10.12 1.61 17.38
C ASP A 318 -10.30 1.52 15.85
N ALA A 319 -10.82 2.56 15.21
CA ALA A 319 -11.01 2.61 13.77
C ALA A 319 -10.59 3.98 13.20
N LEU A 320 -9.77 3.97 12.14
CA LEU A 320 -9.41 5.16 11.39
C LEU A 320 -10.42 5.37 10.27
N SER A 321 -11.47 6.13 10.55
CA SER A 321 -12.46 6.51 9.53
C SER A 321 -12.51 8.02 9.38
N SER A 322 -12.65 8.49 8.14
CA SER A 322 -12.88 9.91 7.83
C SER A 322 -14.37 10.15 7.63
N ALA A 323 -14.97 10.99 8.48
CA ALA A 323 -16.35 11.41 8.30
C ALA A 323 -16.44 12.44 7.15
N GLY A 324 -17.40 12.28 6.24
CA GLY A 324 -17.80 13.33 5.29
C GLY A 324 -17.13 13.33 3.92
N GLN A 325 -16.43 12.27 3.51
CA GLN A 325 -15.84 12.23 2.17
C GLN A 325 -16.80 11.65 1.12
N LEU A 326 -17.11 12.46 0.10
CA LEU A 326 -18.12 12.17 -0.93
C LEU A 326 -17.58 11.40 -2.15
N THR A 327 -16.34 10.92 -2.15
CA THR A 327 -15.76 10.21 -3.29
C THR A 327 -15.60 8.72 -3.00
N PRO A 328 -15.83 7.82 -3.98
CA PRO A 328 -15.68 6.37 -3.78
C PRO A 328 -14.28 5.93 -3.32
N LEU A 329 -13.23 6.68 -3.67
CA LEU A 329 -11.86 6.41 -3.20
C LEU A 329 -11.63 6.84 -1.75
N ALA A 330 -12.35 7.83 -1.30
CA ALA A 330 -12.27 8.33 0.07
C ALA A 330 -13.10 7.48 1.06
N SER A 331 -14.01 6.65 0.55
CA SER A 331 -14.72 5.65 1.37
C SER A 331 -13.90 4.39 1.67
N LEU A 332 -12.72 4.23 1.05
CA LEU A 332 -11.79 3.16 1.39
C LEU A 332 -11.01 3.57 2.64
N ASN A 333 -11.32 2.95 3.76
CA ASN A 333 -10.66 3.21 5.05
C ASN A 333 -9.39 2.38 5.26
N ASP A 334 -8.88 1.72 4.21
CA ASP A 334 -7.72 0.84 4.29
C ASP A 334 -6.55 1.49 5.05
N ILE A 335 -6.10 0.84 6.10
CA ILE A 335 -4.80 1.06 6.70
C ILE A 335 -3.81 0.27 5.83
N ALA A 336 -3.28 0.90 4.79
CA ALA A 336 -2.49 0.20 3.76
C ALA A 336 -1.02 -0.01 4.13
N SER A 337 -0.48 0.80 5.04
CA SER A 337 0.82 0.59 5.67
C SER A 337 0.63 0.02 7.08
N GLY A 338 1.65 -0.60 7.64
CA GLY A 338 1.60 -1.04 9.04
C GLY A 338 1.59 0.15 10.00
N PRO A 339 1.07 -0.03 11.23
CA PRO A 339 1.27 0.91 12.31
C PRO A 339 2.75 1.00 12.67
N VAL A 340 3.17 2.14 13.21
CA VAL A 340 4.51 2.37 13.74
C VAL A 340 4.41 2.58 15.23
N VAL A 341 5.26 1.90 16.00
CA VAL A 341 5.23 1.95 17.47
C VAL A 341 6.54 2.45 18.01
N ASP A 342 6.49 3.54 18.75
CA ASP A 342 7.68 4.15 19.34
C ASP A 342 7.32 4.88 20.64
N ASP A 343 8.11 4.64 21.68
CA ASP A 343 8.04 5.33 22.98
C ASP A 343 6.59 5.45 23.54
N GLY A 344 5.84 4.33 23.47
CA GLY A 344 4.46 4.28 23.97
C GLY A 344 3.40 4.83 23.02
N TYR A 345 3.77 5.36 21.86
CA TYR A 345 2.84 5.82 20.81
C TYR A 345 2.65 4.76 19.74
N VAL A 346 1.43 4.60 19.29
CA VAL A 346 1.06 3.86 18.06
C VAL A 346 0.57 4.86 17.04
N ILE A 347 1.24 4.99 15.90
CA ILE A 347 0.84 5.91 14.83
C ILE A 347 0.42 5.11 13.63
N ALA A 348 -0.79 5.34 13.13
CA ALA A 348 -1.35 4.68 11.97
C ALA A 348 -1.98 5.68 11.01
N SER A 349 -1.86 5.39 9.71
CA SER A 349 -2.41 6.22 8.63
C SER A 349 -3.36 5.40 7.77
N ALA A 350 -4.51 5.98 7.42
CA ALA A 350 -5.48 5.38 6.53
C ALA A 350 -5.50 6.07 5.15
N GLN A 351 -5.85 5.31 4.12
CA GLN A 351 -6.07 5.80 2.76
C GLN A 351 -7.15 6.88 2.71
N SER A 352 -8.16 6.77 3.56
CA SER A 352 -9.31 7.71 3.66
C SER A 352 -8.91 9.14 4.00
N GLY A 353 -7.67 9.39 4.38
CA GLY A 353 -7.18 10.75 4.64
C GLY A 353 -6.92 11.05 6.11
N VAL A 354 -6.81 10.05 6.97
CA VAL A 354 -6.63 10.22 8.42
C VAL A 354 -5.32 9.59 8.88
N THR A 355 -4.61 10.29 9.75
CA THR A 355 -3.50 9.76 10.56
C THR A 355 -3.80 10.07 12.02
N SER A 356 -3.66 9.07 12.88
CA SER A 356 -3.91 9.20 14.32
C SER A 356 -2.79 8.58 15.14
N ALA A 357 -2.58 9.14 16.33
CA ALA A 357 -1.74 8.55 17.36
C ALA A 357 -2.59 8.04 18.52
N PHE A 358 -2.13 6.92 19.08
CA PHE A 358 -2.78 6.23 20.19
C PHE A 358 -1.75 5.90 21.26
N ASP A 359 -2.19 5.85 22.52
CA ASP A 359 -1.41 5.27 23.61
C ASP A 359 -1.32 3.74 23.42
N LEU A 360 -0.12 3.21 23.41
CA LEU A 360 0.14 1.77 23.15
C LEU A 360 -0.56 0.87 24.16
N ARG A 361 -0.63 1.27 25.42
CA ARG A 361 -1.14 0.44 26.53
C ARG A 361 -2.66 0.45 26.61
N THR A 362 -3.26 1.62 26.39
CA THR A 362 -4.71 1.83 26.61
C THR A 362 -5.53 1.87 25.34
N GLY A 363 -4.89 2.12 24.17
CA GLY A 363 -5.58 2.38 22.92
C GLY A 363 -6.26 3.76 22.86
N GLN A 364 -6.09 4.60 23.89
CA GLN A 364 -6.68 5.93 23.87
C GLN A 364 -6.09 6.75 22.74
N ARG A 365 -6.96 7.35 21.91
CA ARG A 365 -6.56 8.24 20.85
C ARG A 365 -6.03 9.55 21.42
N ILE A 366 -4.79 9.90 21.08
CA ILE A 366 -4.10 11.09 21.57
C ILE A 366 -4.42 12.26 20.65
N TRP A 367 -4.24 12.06 19.34
CA TRP A 367 -4.57 13.07 18.33
C TRP A 367 -4.98 12.45 17.00
N THR A 368 -5.60 13.25 16.15
CA THR A 368 -5.99 12.91 14.77
C THR A 368 -5.73 14.08 13.85
N GLN A 369 -5.14 13.82 12.67
CA GLN A 369 -4.89 14.81 11.63
C GLN A 369 -5.49 14.36 10.29
N PRO A 370 -6.01 15.28 9.45
CA PRO A 370 -6.52 15.00 8.12
C PRO A 370 -5.37 14.79 7.10
N ALA A 371 -4.57 13.74 7.34
CA ALA A 371 -3.36 13.41 6.60
C ALA A 371 -3.35 11.92 6.22
N GLY A 372 -3.79 11.57 5.02
CA GLY A 372 -3.81 10.19 4.54
C GLY A 372 -2.50 9.76 3.90
N SER A 373 -2.03 8.55 4.22
CA SER A 373 -0.84 7.97 3.62
C SER A 373 -1.01 6.49 3.30
N LEU A 374 -0.25 6.03 2.30
CA LEU A 374 -0.04 4.62 1.96
C LEU A 374 1.35 4.13 2.40
N ASN A 375 2.14 5.01 2.99
CA ASN A 375 3.49 4.73 3.46
C ASN A 375 3.51 4.69 4.97
N PHE A 376 4.49 3.99 5.53
CA PHE A 376 4.75 4.03 6.97
C PHE A 376 5.06 5.46 7.40
N PRO A 377 4.48 5.96 8.49
CA PRO A 377 4.99 7.13 9.16
C PRO A 377 6.45 6.92 9.56
N LEU A 378 7.31 7.88 9.28
CA LEU A 378 8.70 7.86 9.74
C LEU A 378 8.81 8.66 11.03
N LEU A 379 9.24 8.01 12.10
CA LEU A 379 9.46 8.64 13.39
C LEU A 379 10.93 8.98 13.57
N ALA A 380 11.21 10.16 14.12
CA ALA A 380 12.54 10.54 14.57
C ALA A 380 12.45 11.49 15.77
N GLY A 381 12.79 10.98 16.96
CA GLY A 381 12.59 11.69 18.22
C GLY A 381 11.10 12.04 18.43
N ASP A 382 10.82 13.32 18.61
CA ASP A 382 9.46 13.81 18.83
C ASP A 382 8.71 14.19 17.54
N PHE A 383 9.20 13.76 16.37
CA PHE A 383 8.64 14.17 15.09
C PHE A 383 8.21 12.99 14.23
N VAL A 384 7.15 13.23 13.44
CA VAL A 384 6.55 12.30 12.49
C VAL A 384 6.65 12.91 11.10
N TYR A 385 7.27 12.20 10.17
CA TYR A 385 7.33 12.57 8.77
C TYR A 385 6.43 11.66 7.96
N LEU A 386 5.60 12.23 7.08
CA LEU A 386 4.62 11.47 6.32
C LEU A 386 4.62 11.89 4.85
N ALA A 387 4.61 10.92 3.94
CA ALA A 387 4.35 11.15 2.52
C ALA A 387 2.89 10.89 2.23
N MET A 388 2.14 11.95 2.00
CA MET A 388 0.69 11.89 1.81
C MET A 388 0.28 11.39 0.42
N THR A 389 -0.94 10.89 0.32
CA THR A 389 -1.50 10.35 -0.94
C THR A 389 -1.61 11.40 -2.05
N ASP A 390 -1.68 12.69 -1.74
CA ASP A 390 -1.75 13.81 -2.69
C ASP A 390 -0.38 14.35 -3.13
N GLY A 391 0.71 13.80 -2.58
CA GLY A 391 2.09 14.16 -2.90
C GLY A 391 2.65 15.27 -2.02
N ARG A 392 1.98 15.62 -0.92
CA ARG A 392 2.59 16.44 0.14
C ARG A 392 3.50 15.58 1.01
N ILE A 393 4.60 16.16 1.45
CA ILE A 393 5.43 15.64 2.53
C ILE A 393 5.23 16.58 3.71
N ILE A 394 4.99 16.03 4.88
CA ILE A 394 4.71 16.81 6.08
C ILE A 394 5.59 16.36 7.24
N CYS A 395 5.86 17.31 8.15
CA CYS A 395 6.41 17.05 9.47
C CYS A 395 5.39 17.46 10.51
N MET A 396 5.18 16.58 11.49
CA MET A 396 4.26 16.81 12.60
C MET A 396 4.94 16.48 13.93
N SER A 397 4.45 17.07 14.99
CA SER A 397 4.79 16.67 16.36
C SER A 397 4.19 15.30 16.68
N LYS A 398 4.98 14.41 17.29
CA LYS A 398 4.55 13.07 17.75
C LYS A 398 3.54 13.18 18.89
N THR A 399 3.70 14.20 19.74
CA THR A 399 2.96 14.31 21.01
C THR A 399 1.53 14.83 20.83
N ASP A 400 1.31 15.80 19.93
CA ASP A 400 0.01 16.46 19.76
C ASP A 400 -0.48 16.52 18.30
N GLY A 401 0.32 16.01 17.34
CA GLY A 401 -0.01 16.03 15.92
C GLY A 401 0.09 17.38 15.24
N SER A 402 0.56 18.44 15.92
CA SER A 402 0.72 19.76 15.33
C SER A 402 1.62 19.73 14.11
N VAL A 403 1.18 20.30 12.99
CA VAL A 403 1.92 20.29 11.73
C VAL A 403 2.96 21.40 11.73
N ILE A 404 4.22 21.07 11.54
CA ILE A 404 5.34 22.01 11.59
C ILE A 404 5.61 22.60 10.22
N TRP A 405 5.67 21.75 9.20
CA TRP A 405 5.81 22.20 7.83
C TRP A 405 5.11 21.25 6.83
N ILE A 406 4.74 21.80 5.68
CA ILE A 406 4.10 21.10 4.57
C ILE A 406 4.86 21.41 3.29
N LYS A 407 5.34 20.38 2.59
CA LYS A 407 5.99 20.51 1.29
C LYS A 407 5.19 19.82 0.20
N GLN A 408 4.63 20.58 -0.73
CA GLN A 408 4.00 20.03 -1.93
C GLN A 408 5.05 19.61 -2.94
N LEU A 409 5.12 18.32 -3.25
CA LEU A 409 5.88 17.79 -4.38
C LEU A 409 5.00 17.75 -5.64
N ARG A 410 5.64 17.54 -6.80
CA ARG A 410 4.94 17.51 -8.08
C ARG A 410 3.91 16.37 -8.14
N SER A 411 2.63 16.68 -8.17
CA SER A 411 1.54 15.70 -8.13
C SER A 411 1.27 14.99 -9.48
N HIS A 412 1.58 15.63 -10.61
CA HIS A 412 1.32 15.09 -11.95
C HIS A 412 2.46 15.41 -12.94
N LYS A 413 2.72 14.50 -13.90
CA LYS A 413 3.64 14.79 -15.01
C LYS A 413 3.13 15.97 -15.85
N ASN A 414 1.82 16.03 -16.10
CA ASN A 414 1.17 17.18 -16.72
C ASN A 414 0.24 17.84 -15.70
N ILE A 415 0.72 18.92 -15.08
CA ILE A 415 0.00 19.65 -14.03
C ILE A 415 -1.28 20.29 -14.58
N LYS A 416 -1.20 20.97 -15.74
CA LYS A 416 -2.35 21.67 -16.36
C LYS A 416 -3.52 20.72 -16.66
N LYS A 417 -3.24 19.52 -17.18
CA LYS A 417 -4.25 18.52 -17.54
C LYS A 417 -4.53 17.50 -16.43
N LYS A 418 -3.91 17.60 -15.27
CA LYS A 418 -3.96 16.64 -14.15
C LYS A 418 -3.80 15.18 -14.61
N LYS A 419 -2.91 14.93 -15.61
CA LYS A 419 -2.66 13.59 -16.17
C LYS A 419 -1.33 13.02 -15.69
N LYS A 420 -1.29 11.68 -15.58
CA LYS A 420 -0.12 10.90 -15.16
C LYS A 420 0.32 11.29 -13.75
N ARG A 421 -0.54 10.98 -12.76
CA ARG A 421 -0.27 11.18 -11.33
C ARG A 421 1.09 10.61 -10.93
N ILE A 422 1.74 11.25 -10.00
CA ILE A 422 2.99 10.82 -9.39
C ILE A 422 2.70 10.46 -7.95
N SER A 423 3.07 9.25 -7.55
CA SER A 423 3.07 8.80 -6.16
C SER A 423 4.48 8.80 -5.61
N TYR A 424 4.58 8.91 -4.30
CA TYR A 424 5.83 8.94 -3.56
C TYR A 424 5.86 7.81 -2.54
N SER A 425 7.04 7.19 -2.37
CA SER A 425 7.31 6.13 -1.41
C SER A 425 8.40 6.55 -0.45
N GLY A 426 8.26 6.26 0.82
CA GLY A 426 9.02 6.79 1.93
C GLY A 426 8.13 7.73 2.77
N PRO A 427 8.69 8.69 3.51
CA PRO A 427 10.11 9.07 3.59
C PRO A 427 10.97 8.07 4.39
N ILE A 428 12.29 8.18 4.22
CA ILE A 428 13.29 7.59 5.10
C ILE A 428 14.39 8.62 5.39
N PHE A 429 15.06 8.50 6.51
CA PHE A 429 16.28 9.27 6.76
C PHE A 429 17.47 8.66 6.03
N VAL A 430 18.30 9.52 5.43
CA VAL A 430 19.53 9.16 4.73
C VAL A 430 20.59 10.19 5.17
N GLY A 431 21.25 9.94 6.29
CA GLY A 431 22.03 10.97 6.97
C GLY A 431 21.13 12.16 7.36
N GLU A 432 21.63 13.35 7.22
CA GLU A 432 20.93 14.60 7.57
C GLU A 432 19.78 14.99 6.61
N ARG A 433 19.25 14.04 5.83
CA ARG A 433 18.24 14.33 4.79
C ARG A 433 17.09 13.35 4.83
N LEU A 434 15.89 13.81 4.52
CA LEU A 434 14.77 12.95 4.19
C LEU A 434 14.85 12.56 2.71
N MET A 435 14.62 11.30 2.39
CA MET A 435 14.58 10.81 1.02
C MET A 435 13.22 10.20 0.70
N VAL A 436 12.64 10.60 -0.43
CA VAL A 436 11.43 10.02 -1.00
C VAL A 436 11.67 9.56 -2.44
N MET A 437 11.04 8.45 -2.82
CA MET A 437 11.11 7.91 -4.16
C MET A 437 9.85 8.25 -4.95
N SER A 438 10.05 8.75 -6.16
CA SER A 438 8.96 9.03 -7.08
C SER A 438 8.64 7.82 -7.96
N SER A 439 7.35 7.55 -8.19
CA SER A 439 6.87 6.56 -9.16
C SER A 439 7.36 6.81 -10.61
N ARG A 440 8.06 7.92 -10.84
CA ARG A 440 8.70 8.27 -12.12
C ARG A 440 10.22 8.05 -12.11
N GLY A 441 10.74 7.33 -11.13
CA GLY A 441 12.15 6.95 -11.08
C GLY A 441 13.09 8.09 -10.72
N LYS A 442 12.66 8.97 -9.85
CA LYS A 442 13.48 9.98 -9.21
C LYS A 442 13.56 9.76 -7.72
N ALA A 443 14.71 9.94 -7.13
CA ALA A 443 14.87 10.19 -5.71
C ALA A 443 14.87 11.70 -5.49
N ILE A 444 14.22 12.14 -4.42
CA ILE A 444 14.16 13.55 -3.99
C ILE A 444 14.61 13.58 -2.54
N THR A 445 15.59 14.40 -2.23
CA THR A 445 16.03 14.63 -0.87
C THR A 445 15.54 15.98 -0.38
N LEU A 446 15.07 16.00 0.86
CA LEU A 446 14.53 17.20 1.51
C LEU A 446 15.27 17.46 2.83
N ASN A 447 15.31 18.71 3.19
CA ASN A 447 15.73 19.14 4.51
C ASN A 447 14.65 18.72 5.53
N PRO A 448 14.99 17.96 6.58
CA PRO A 448 14.02 17.50 7.57
C PRO A 448 13.43 18.63 8.42
N TYR A 449 14.10 19.77 8.52
CA TYR A 449 13.70 20.88 9.37
C TYR A 449 12.62 21.79 8.74
N ASP A 450 12.66 21.97 7.41
CA ASP A 450 11.77 22.91 6.71
C ASP A 450 11.13 22.37 5.43
N GLY A 451 11.44 21.12 5.06
CA GLY A 451 10.92 20.46 3.87
C GLY A 451 11.46 21.01 2.55
N THR A 452 12.49 21.86 2.54
CA THR A 452 13.09 22.37 1.30
C THR A 452 13.77 21.24 0.54
N ILE A 453 13.63 21.26 -0.79
CA ILE A 453 14.28 20.24 -1.66
C ILE A 453 15.77 20.56 -1.73
N ILE A 454 16.59 19.59 -1.33
CA ILE A 454 18.05 19.69 -1.39
C ILE A 454 18.56 19.23 -2.76
N ASP A 455 18.10 18.03 -3.21
CA ASP A 455 18.58 17.45 -4.47
C ASP A 455 17.52 16.53 -5.09
N GLU A 456 17.62 16.32 -6.40
CA GLU A 456 16.87 15.36 -7.18
C GLU A 456 17.78 14.60 -8.15
N PHE A 457 17.75 13.27 -8.12
CA PHE A 457 18.50 12.45 -9.06
C PHE A 457 17.69 11.28 -9.63
N LYS A 458 18.14 10.75 -10.78
CA LYS A 458 17.47 9.65 -11.47
C LYS A 458 17.91 8.30 -10.93
N ILE A 459 16.94 7.42 -10.64
CA ILE A 459 17.18 6.04 -10.21
C ILE A 459 17.39 5.09 -11.39
N GLY A 460 16.77 5.36 -12.54
CA GLY A 460 16.86 4.49 -13.71
C GLY A 460 15.74 3.46 -13.83
N GLY A 461 14.61 3.68 -13.18
CA GLY A 461 13.41 2.85 -13.27
C GLY A 461 12.30 3.41 -12.38
N ASN A 462 11.04 3.06 -12.64
CA ASN A 462 9.92 3.44 -11.79
C ASN A 462 10.04 2.76 -10.43
N VAL A 463 9.75 3.50 -9.35
CA VAL A 463 9.85 3.03 -7.97
C VAL A 463 8.52 3.26 -7.26
N PHE A 464 7.99 2.23 -6.59
CA PHE A 464 6.74 2.28 -5.83
C PHE A 464 6.93 1.75 -4.40
N ILE A 465 8.13 1.37 -4.05
CA ILE A 465 8.53 0.79 -2.77
C ILE A 465 9.51 1.74 -2.13
N ALA A 466 9.38 1.95 -0.82
CA ALA A 466 10.35 2.74 -0.07
C ALA A 466 11.75 2.10 -0.17
N PRO A 467 12.82 2.89 -0.23
CA PRO A 467 14.17 2.36 -0.18
C PRO A 467 14.47 1.78 1.21
N VAL A 468 15.47 0.91 1.26
CA VAL A 468 15.97 0.35 2.53
C VAL A 468 17.45 0.73 2.70
N ILE A 469 17.88 0.83 3.95
CA ILE A 469 19.26 1.22 4.28
C ILE A 469 19.89 0.13 5.14
N ALA A 470 21.05 -0.33 4.70
CA ALA A 470 21.91 -1.19 5.51
C ALA A 470 23.38 -0.92 5.18
N ASN A 471 24.23 -0.93 6.20
CA ASN A 471 25.68 -0.69 6.06
C ASN A 471 25.97 0.57 5.23
N GLU A 472 25.33 1.69 5.58
CA GLU A 472 25.47 3.01 4.91
C GLU A 472 25.13 3.00 3.41
N THR A 473 24.44 1.96 2.94
CA THR A 473 24.06 1.78 1.54
C THR A 473 22.55 1.84 1.38
N VAL A 474 22.09 2.63 0.44
CA VAL A 474 20.67 2.75 0.07
C VAL A 474 20.35 1.78 -1.04
N PHE A 475 19.41 0.87 -0.79
CA PHE A 475 18.93 -0.11 -1.77
C PHE A 475 17.56 0.28 -2.29
N VAL A 476 17.43 0.35 -3.60
CA VAL A 476 16.20 0.74 -4.28
C VAL A 476 15.71 -0.40 -5.17
N MET A 477 14.51 -0.89 -4.90
CA MET A 477 13.85 -1.89 -5.74
C MET A 477 12.96 -1.20 -6.76
N THR A 478 13.20 -1.43 -8.05
CA THR A 478 12.39 -0.87 -9.13
C THR A 478 11.22 -1.78 -9.50
N ASN A 479 10.20 -1.20 -10.12
CA ASN A 479 9.04 -1.94 -10.65
C ASN A 479 9.39 -3.00 -11.72
N SER A 480 10.58 -2.92 -12.30
CA SER A 480 11.12 -3.91 -13.26
C SER A 480 11.93 -5.03 -12.58
N ALA A 481 11.82 -5.22 -11.27
CA ALA A 481 12.59 -6.16 -10.47
C ALA A 481 14.11 -5.98 -10.64
N LYS A 482 14.55 -4.73 -10.61
CA LYS A 482 15.96 -4.38 -10.58
C LYS A 482 16.28 -3.77 -9.22
N LEU A 483 17.24 -4.35 -8.52
CA LEU A 483 17.79 -3.83 -7.28
C LEU A 483 19.00 -2.98 -7.59
N ILE A 484 19.06 -1.79 -7.01
CA ILE A 484 20.13 -0.80 -7.24
C ILE A 484 20.66 -0.38 -5.87
N ALA A 485 21.97 -0.43 -5.71
CA ALA A 485 22.66 0.06 -4.52
C ALA A 485 23.33 1.42 -4.80
N PHE A 486 23.16 2.34 -3.85
CA PHE A 486 23.76 3.69 -3.87
C PHE A 486 24.52 3.93 -2.56
N ARG A 487 25.63 4.65 -2.66
CA ARG A 487 26.42 5.12 -1.52
C ARG A 487 27.05 6.48 -1.76
#